data_ab35011ed4a1cc1d7370170b59faf282
#
_entry.id   ab35011ed4a1cc1d7370170b59faf282
#
_cell.length_a   1.000
_cell.length_b   1.000
_cell.length_c   1.000
_cell.angle_alpha   90.00
_cell.angle_beta   90.00
_cell.angle_gamma   90.00
#
_symmetry.space_group_name_H-M   'P 1'
#
loop_
_entity.id
_entity.type
_entity.pdbx_description
1 polymer ?
#
loop_
_entity_poly.entity_id
_entity_poly.type
_entity_poly.pdbx_seq_one_letter_code
_entity_poly.pdbx_strand_id
1 'polypeptide(L)'
;MPQTLLFIPLAEIIRNYRLGDTPWSLILTYPTFLIPFCTWLMMGYFKAVPKELEECARIDGASRWQAMLYIVIPVAIPGILSAGIFAFTLSWNEFIYALVFLSSPQQKTVPVGVTSELIRGDVFFWGPLMAGALLGSIPVAVVYSFFVEHYVAGLTGSVKG
;
A
#
# COMPACT_ATOMS: atom_id res chain seq x y z
N MET A 1 -3.49 5.02 14.59
CA MET A 1 -4.28 4.09 15.40
C MET A 1 -3.63 2.72 15.36
N PRO A 2 -3.57 1.95 16.44
CA PRO A 2 -3.06 0.58 16.38
C PRO A 2 -3.99 -0.25 15.49
N GLN A 3 -3.43 -0.78 14.39
CA GLN A 3 -4.16 -1.61 13.41
C GLN A 3 -4.85 -2.80 14.08
N THR A 4 -4.25 -3.31 15.13
CA THR A 4 -4.77 -4.44 15.93
C THR A 4 -6.11 -4.19 16.60
N LEU A 5 -6.49 -2.95 16.89
CA LEU A 5 -7.81 -2.65 17.49
C LEU A 5 -8.97 -2.83 16.49
N LEU A 6 -8.72 -2.60 15.21
CA LEU A 6 -9.73 -2.78 14.16
C LEU A 6 -9.93 -4.25 13.78
N PHE A 7 -9.03 -5.12 14.21
CA PHE A 7 -9.03 -6.52 13.86
C PHE A 7 -10.31 -7.26 14.29
N ILE A 8 -10.75 -7.10 15.53
CA ILE A 8 -11.94 -7.79 16.07
C ILE A 8 -13.20 -7.42 15.29
N PRO A 9 -13.57 -6.13 15.14
CA PRO A 9 -14.77 -5.77 14.38
C PRO A 9 -14.68 -6.15 12.90
N LEU A 10 -13.50 -6.08 12.30
CA LEU A 10 -13.31 -6.52 10.91
C LEU A 10 -13.48 -8.02 10.75
N ALA A 11 -12.97 -8.82 11.67
CA ALA A 11 -13.16 -10.27 11.67
C ALA A 11 -14.64 -10.66 11.76
N GLU A 12 -15.41 -9.93 12.54
CA GLU A 12 -16.87 -10.15 12.65
C GLU A 12 -17.58 -9.81 11.34
N ILE A 13 -17.23 -8.70 10.70
CA ILE A 13 -17.76 -8.32 9.39
C ILE A 13 -17.44 -9.39 8.35
N ILE A 14 -16.17 -9.79 8.23
CA ILE A 14 -15.72 -10.80 7.27
C ILE A 14 -16.47 -12.12 7.47
N ARG A 15 -16.67 -12.53 8.72
CA ARG A 15 -17.42 -13.73 9.07
C ARG A 15 -18.90 -13.62 8.67
N ASN A 16 -19.54 -12.51 8.98
CA ASN A 16 -20.97 -12.29 8.69
C ASN A 16 -21.26 -12.30 7.19
N TYR A 17 -20.35 -11.77 6.38
CA TYR A 17 -20.46 -11.79 4.92
C TYR A 17 -19.91 -13.05 4.28
N ARG A 18 -19.43 -14.04 5.07
CA ARG A 18 -18.82 -15.29 4.59
C ARG A 18 -17.66 -15.09 3.61
N LEU A 19 -16.88 -14.05 3.83
CA LEU A 19 -15.72 -13.70 3.01
C LEU A 19 -14.41 -14.27 3.55
N GLY A 20 -14.46 -15.00 4.67
CA GLY A 20 -13.29 -15.70 5.22
C GLY A 20 -12.71 -16.68 4.22
N ASP A 21 -11.39 -16.85 4.26
CA ASP A 21 -10.61 -17.71 3.36
C ASP A 21 -10.77 -17.36 1.87
N THR A 22 -11.00 -16.10 1.58
CA THR A 22 -11.03 -15.55 0.22
C THR A 22 -10.17 -14.29 0.12
N PRO A 23 -9.63 -13.95 -1.08
CA PRO A 23 -8.89 -12.69 -1.27
C PRO A 23 -9.70 -11.43 -0.95
N TRP A 24 -11.03 -11.53 -1.02
CA TRP A 24 -11.94 -10.43 -0.70
C TRP A 24 -11.84 -9.96 0.75
N SER A 25 -11.49 -10.89 1.67
CA SER A 25 -11.26 -10.52 3.08
C SER A 25 -10.14 -9.50 3.22
N LEU A 26 -9.07 -9.64 2.44
CA LEU A 26 -7.93 -8.69 2.45
C LEU A 26 -8.25 -7.42 1.65
N ILE A 27 -8.87 -7.56 0.46
CA ILE A 27 -9.25 -6.43 -0.39
C ILE A 27 -10.14 -5.43 0.36
N LEU A 28 -11.03 -5.91 1.21
CA LEU A 28 -11.94 -5.07 1.98
C LEU A 28 -11.34 -4.54 3.28
N THR A 29 -10.39 -5.25 3.87
CA THR A 29 -9.80 -4.84 5.16
C THR A 29 -8.56 -3.97 5.01
N TYR A 30 -7.72 -4.19 4.00
CA TYR A 30 -6.50 -3.39 3.77
C TYR A 30 -6.76 -1.89 3.58
N PRO A 31 -7.83 -1.43 2.91
CA PRO A 31 -8.14 -0.01 2.82
C PRO A 31 -8.28 0.69 4.17
N THR A 32 -8.62 -0.01 5.24
CA THR A 32 -8.78 0.59 6.58
C THR A 32 -7.51 1.24 7.12
N PHE A 33 -6.34 0.74 6.76
CA PHE A 33 -5.06 1.35 7.13
C PHE A 33 -4.36 2.03 5.95
N LEU A 34 -4.57 1.55 4.73
CA LEU A 34 -3.95 2.14 3.54
C LEU A 34 -4.53 3.51 3.19
N ILE A 35 -5.86 3.68 3.23
CA ILE A 35 -6.49 4.97 2.89
C ILE A 35 -6.02 6.09 3.82
N PRO A 36 -6.07 5.95 5.16
CA PRO A 36 -5.58 7.00 6.05
C PRO A 36 -4.12 7.34 5.82
N PHE A 37 -3.27 6.33 5.62
CA PHE A 37 -1.85 6.52 5.37
C PHE A 37 -1.58 7.25 4.05
N CYS A 38 -2.16 6.76 2.94
CA CYS A 38 -2.01 7.37 1.62
C CYS A 38 -2.59 8.79 1.59
N THR A 39 -3.72 9.02 2.26
CA THR A 39 -4.32 10.36 2.37
C THR A 39 -3.37 11.31 3.07
N TRP A 40 -2.81 10.91 4.20
CA TRP A 40 -1.86 11.73 4.95
C TRP A 40 -0.62 12.05 4.10
N LEU A 41 -0.07 11.06 3.41
CA LEU A 41 1.08 11.24 2.53
C LEU A 41 0.75 12.19 1.38
N MET A 42 -0.36 11.98 0.68
CA MET A 42 -0.79 12.81 -0.44
C MET A 42 -1.13 14.25 -0.04
N MET A 43 -1.62 14.48 1.18
CA MET A 43 -1.82 15.84 1.69
C MET A 43 -0.52 16.65 1.71
N GLY A 44 0.61 16.01 2.03
CA GLY A 44 1.92 16.66 1.96
C GLY A 44 2.29 17.08 0.53
N TYR A 45 2.11 16.18 -0.42
CA TYR A 45 2.38 16.47 -1.83
C TYR A 45 1.48 17.53 -2.42
N PHE A 46 0.18 17.48 -2.18
CA PHE A 46 -0.75 18.49 -2.69
C PHE A 46 -0.52 19.88 -2.09
N LYS A 47 -0.08 19.96 -0.83
CA LYS A 47 0.31 21.24 -0.21
C LYS A 47 1.56 21.86 -0.82
N ALA A 48 2.44 21.05 -1.41
CA ALA A 48 3.65 21.52 -2.07
C ALA A 48 3.39 22.02 -3.51
N VAL A 49 2.23 21.74 -4.10
CA VAL A 49 1.84 22.26 -5.42
C VAL A 49 1.52 23.75 -5.28
N PRO A 50 2.19 24.65 -6.04
CA PRO A 50 1.90 26.07 -6.03
C PRO A 50 0.44 26.37 -6.40
N LYS A 51 -0.25 27.17 -5.60
CA LYS A 51 -1.66 27.53 -5.83
C LYS A 51 -1.86 28.35 -7.09
N GLU A 52 -0.83 29.09 -7.46
CA GLU A 52 -0.79 29.94 -8.65
C GLU A 52 -1.09 29.13 -9.93
N LEU A 53 -0.69 27.86 -9.98
CA LEU A 53 -0.98 26.98 -11.11
C LEU A 53 -2.49 26.72 -11.27
N GLU A 54 -3.19 26.49 -10.16
CA GLU A 54 -4.65 26.34 -10.17
C GLU A 54 -5.35 27.64 -10.51
N GLU A 55 -4.86 28.77 -9.95
CA GLU A 55 -5.41 30.11 -10.19
C GLU A 55 -5.26 30.53 -11.66
N CYS A 56 -4.09 30.33 -12.26
CA CYS A 56 -3.86 30.60 -13.68
C CYS A 56 -4.83 29.79 -14.58
N ALA A 57 -4.95 28.49 -14.32
CA ALA A 57 -5.88 27.66 -15.08
C ALA A 57 -7.34 28.15 -14.99
N ARG A 58 -7.73 28.66 -13.82
CA ARG A 58 -9.08 29.20 -13.61
C ARG A 58 -9.29 30.55 -14.33
N ILE A 59 -8.25 31.37 -14.43
CA ILE A 59 -8.28 32.62 -15.21
C ILE A 59 -8.45 32.28 -16.70
N ASP A 60 -7.82 31.19 -17.18
CA ASP A 60 -7.97 30.67 -18.54
C ASP A 60 -9.33 30.00 -18.80
N GLY A 61 -10.24 30.02 -17.80
CA GLY A 61 -11.62 29.52 -17.96
C GLY A 61 -11.82 28.06 -17.54
N ALA A 62 -10.79 27.40 -16.99
CA ALA A 62 -10.95 26.02 -16.49
C ALA A 62 -11.82 25.99 -15.22
N SER A 63 -12.72 25.02 -15.14
CA SER A 63 -13.42 24.69 -13.89
C SER A 63 -12.44 24.13 -12.87
N ARG A 64 -12.85 24.10 -11.58
CA ARG A 64 -12.03 23.49 -10.51
C ARG A 64 -11.64 22.04 -10.82
N TRP A 65 -12.54 21.25 -11.36
CA TRP A 65 -12.28 19.85 -11.72
C TRP A 65 -11.29 19.75 -12.89
N GLN A 66 -11.40 20.63 -13.89
CA GLN A 66 -10.44 20.68 -14.99
C GLN A 66 -9.04 21.10 -14.51
N ALA A 67 -8.94 22.15 -13.68
CA ALA A 67 -7.67 22.54 -13.08
C ALA A 67 -7.05 21.40 -12.25
N MET A 68 -7.84 20.70 -11.44
CA MET A 68 -7.37 19.56 -10.68
C MET A 68 -6.86 18.42 -11.59
N LEU A 69 -7.64 18.00 -12.59
CA LEU A 69 -7.32 16.86 -13.43
C LEU A 69 -6.17 17.12 -14.41
N TYR A 70 -6.12 18.34 -14.98
CA TYR A 70 -5.16 18.66 -16.05
C TYR A 70 -3.90 19.38 -15.56
N ILE A 71 -3.91 19.96 -14.37
CA ILE A 71 -2.78 20.71 -13.83
C ILE A 71 -2.28 20.06 -12.53
N VAL A 72 -3.12 19.99 -11.49
CA VAL A 72 -2.68 19.59 -10.15
C VAL A 72 -2.28 18.10 -10.10
N ILE A 73 -3.09 17.21 -10.64
CA ILE A 73 -2.79 15.77 -10.63
C ILE A 73 -1.53 15.44 -11.43
N PRO A 74 -1.30 15.93 -12.66
CA PRO A 74 -0.05 15.71 -13.38
C PRO A 74 1.19 16.18 -12.63
N VAL A 75 1.12 17.32 -11.98
CA VAL A 75 2.23 17.83 -11.13
C VAL A 75 2.44 16.95 -9.90
N ALA A 76 1.37 16.36 -9.36
CA ALA A 76 1.43 15.49 -8.19
C ALA A 76 1.75 14.01 -8.54
N ILE A 77 1.94 13.63 -9.81
CA ILE A 77 2.26 12.25 -10.23
C ILE A 77 3.40 11.62 -9.41
N PRO A 78 4.54 12.29 -9.15
CA PRO A 78 5.60 11.71 -8.33
C PRO A 78 5.12 11.32 -6.93
N GLY A 79 4.27 12.15 -6.33
CA GLY A 79 3.64 11.86 -5.04
C GLY A 79 2.67 10.69 -5.10
N ILE A 80 1.86 10.61 -6.15
CA ILE A 80 0.92 9.50 -6.38
C ILE A 80 1.67 8.18 -6.54
N LEU A 81 2.76 8.17 -7.32
CA LEU A 81 3.61 7.00 -7.48
C LEU A 81 4.25 6.58 -6.16
N SER A 82 4.76 7.54 -5.39
CA SER A 82 5.33 7.27 -4.05
C SER A 82 4.28 6.66 -3.12
N ALA A 83 3.07 7.21 -3.07
CA ALA A 83 1.97 6.65 -2.27
C ALA A 83 1.59 5.24 -2.72
N GLY A 84 1.57 4.98 -4.03
CA GLY A 84 1.32 3.66 -4.60
C GLY A 84 2.38 2.62 -4.21
N ILE A 85 3.66 2.98 -4.25
CA ILE A 85 4.77 2.11 -3.83
C ILE A 85 4.67 1.77 -2.34
N PHE A 86 4.39 2.76 -1.50
CA PHE A 86 4.18 2.52 -0.07
C PHE A 86 2.97 1.64 0.19
N ALA A 87 1.84 1.90 -0.47
CA ALA A 87 0.63 1.08 -0.34
C ALA A 87 0.89 -0.36 -0.77
N PHE A 88 1.59 -0.57 -1.89
CA PHE A 88 2.01 -1.89 -2.35
C PHE A 88 2.88 -2.58 -1.30
N THR A 89 3.92 -1.91 -0.79
CA THR A 89 4.85 -2.47 0.17
C THR A 89 4.17 -2.84 1.48
N LEU A 90 3.29 -1.98 1.99
CA LEU A 90 2.51 -2.25 3.20
C LEU A 90 1.58 -3.44 3.01
N SER A 91 0.91 -3.53 1.86
CA SER A 91 0.01 -4.65 1.54
C SER A 91 0.77 -5.95 1.33
N TRP A 92 1.93 -5.91 0.64
CA TRP A 92 2.74 -7.07 0.35
C TRP A 92 3.32 -7.70 1.61
N ASN A 93 3.75 -6.87 2.57
CA ASN A 93 4.34 -7.32 3.83
C ASN A 93 3.30 -7.51 4.95
N GLU A 94 2.02 -7.28 4.66
CA GLU A 94 0.99 -7.46 5.67
C GLU A 94 0.89 -8.94 6.06
N PHE A 95 0.90 -9.20 7.35
CA PHE A 95 0.95 -10.54 7.90
C PHE A 95 -0.25 -10.89 8.78
N ILE A 96 -0.69 -9.95 9.62
CA ILE A 96 -1.65 -10.24 10.71
C ILE A 96 -3.04 -10.52 10.16
N TYR A 97 -3.56 -9.66 9.28
CA TYR A 97 -4.87 -9.87 8.66
C TYR A 97 -4.86 -11.09 7.75
N ALA A 98 -3.77 -11.27 6.97
CA ALA A 98 -3.63 -12.42 6.10
C ALA A 98 -3.58 -13.74 6.89
N LEU A 99 -2.87 -13.78 8.01
CA LEU A 99 -2.78 -14.96 8.88
C LEU A 99 -4.14 -15.39 9.43
N VAL A 100 -5.00 -14.42 9.74
CA VAL A 100 -6.27 -14.72 10.40
C VAL A 100 -7.42 -14.89 9.41
N PHE A 101 -7.42 -14.16 8.32
CA PHE A 101 -8.52 -14.21 7.35
C PHE A 101 -8.35 -15.30 6.29
N LEU A 102 -7.12 -15.79 6.08
CA LEU A 102 -6.82 -16.83 5.10
C LEU A 102 -6.32 -18.09 5.80
N SER A 103 -7.04 -19.18 5.63
CA SER A 103 -6.76 -20.47 6.29
C SER A 103 -6.21 -21.52 5.32
N SER A 104 -6.74 -21.58 4.09
CA SER A 104 -6.33 -22.56 3.09
C SER A 104 -4.93 -22.29 2.54
N PRO A 105 -4.07 -23.30 2.37
CA PRO A 105 -2.72 -23.11 1.83
C PRO A 105 -2.69 -22.38 0.48
N GLN A 106 -3.71 -22.57 -0.36
CA GLN A 106 -3.82 -21.96 -1.69
C GLN A 106 -4.15 -20.46 -1.66
N GLN A 107 -4.67 -19.96 -0.53
CA GLN A 107 -5.09 -18.57 -0.37
C GLN A 107 -4.08 -17.75 0.44
N LYS A 108 -3.11 -18.39 1.10
CA LYS A 108 -2.11 -17.69 1.93
C LYS A 108 -1.28 -16.72 1.11
N THR A 109 -1.04 -15.55 1.67
CA THR A 109 -0.04 -14.61 1.14
C THR A 109 1.37 -15.17 1.33
N VAL A 110 2.34 -14.66 0.55
CA VAL A 110 3.73 -15.15 0.61
C VAL A 110 4.31 -15.07 2.04
N PRO A 111 4.18 -13.95 2.78
CA PRO A 111 4.69 -13.89 4.16
C PRO A 111 4.08 -14.95 5.08
N VAL A 112 2.77 -15.15 4.99
CA VAL A 112 2.07 -16.14 5.82
C VAL A 112 2.42 -17.57 5.39
N GLY A 113 2.45 -17.85 4.09
CA GLY A 113 2.78 -19.18 3.56
C GLY A 113 4.19 -19.59 3.96
N VAL A 114 5.18 -18.70 3.77
CA VAL A 114 6.58 -18.99 4.14
C VAL A 114 6.71 -19.28 5.64
N THR A 115 6.09 -18.51 6.49
CA THR A 115 6.21 -18.70 7.95
C THR A 115 5.41 -19.91 8.43
N SER A 116 4.16 -20.09 7.98
CA SER A 116 3.29 -21.14 8.52
C SER A 116 3.61 -22.54 8.00
N GLU A 117 4.20 -22.67 6.81
CA GLU A 117 4.51 -23.96 6.19
C GLU A 117 5.96 -24.41 6.46
N LEU A 118 6.88 -23.46 6.60
CA LEU A 118 8.30 -23.75 6.69
C LEU A 118 8.86 -23.64 8.11
N ILE A 119 8.06 -23.17 9.07
CA ILE A 119 8.37 -23.18 10.50
C ILE A 119 7.29 -24.02 11.20
N ARG A 120 7.69 -25.19 11.72
CA ARG A 120 6.77 -26.12 12.41
C ARG A 120 7.28 -26.38 13.82
N GLY A 121 6.73 -25.67 14.78
CA GLY A 121 7.23 -25.69 16.16
C GLY A 121 8.68 -25.20 16.21
N ASP A 122 9.57 -26.02 16.74
CA ASP A 122 11.02 -25.71 16.86
C ASP A 122 11.83 -26.18 15.62
N VAL A 123 11.17 -26.69 14.58
CA VAL A 123 11.85 -27.15 13.36
C VAL A 123 11.77 -26.09 12.28
N PHE A 124 12.94 -25.64 11.84
CA PHE A 124 13.11 -24.64 10.79
C PHE A 124 13.67 -25.30 9.54
N PHE A 125 12.91 -25.27 8.45
CA PHE A 125 13.39 -25.71 7.14
C PHE A 125 14.18 -24.57 6.48
N TRP A 126 15.42 -24.34 6.94
CA TRP A 126 16.23 -23.18 6.58
C TRP A 126 16.41 -22.98 5.08
N GLY A 127 16.68 -24.04 4.32
CA GLY A 127 16.83 -23.94 2.87
C GLY A 127 15.58 -23.40 2.16
N PRO A 128 14.43 -24.08 2.28
CA PRO A 128 13.16 -23.60 1.75
C PRO A 128 12.75 -22.23 2.32
N LEU A 129 13.02 -21.96 3.60
CA LEU A 129 12.70 -20.67 4.23
C LEU A 129 13.46 -19.51 3.58
N MET A 130 14.76 -19.67 3.37
CA MET A 130 15.59 -18.67 2.68
C MET A 130 15.17 -18.50 1.22
N ALA A 131 14.87 -19.60 0.52
CA ALA A 131 14.36 -19.53 -0.85
C ALA A 131 13.02 -18.80 -0.92
N GLY A 132 12.09 -19.09 -0.01
CA GLY A 132 10.80 -18.41 0.09
C GLY A 132 10.96 -16.91 0.40
N ALA A 133 11.85 -16.54 1.30
CA ALA A 133 12.15 -15.15 1.62
C ALA A 133 12.75 -14.40 0.41
N LEU A 134 13.68 -15.03 -0.32
CA LEU A 134 14.24 -14.46 -1.56
C LEU A 134 13.17 -14.27 -2.62
N LEU A 135 12.36 -15.29 -2.91
CA LEU A 135 11.27 -15.19 -3.88
C LEU A 135 10.24 -14.13 -3.47
N GLY A 136 9.93 -14.04 -2.18
CA GLY A 136 9.02 -13.02 -1.64
C GLY A 136 9.56 -11.59 -1.75
N SER A 137 10.88 -11.40 -1.79
CA SER A 137 11.50 -10.07 -1.93
C SER A 137 11.56 -9.59 -3.38
N ILE A 138 11.53 -10.49 -4.38
CA ILE A 138 11.65 -10.13 -5.80
C ILE A 138 10.60 -9.12 -6.27
N PRO A 139 9.28 -9.31 -6.02
CA PRO A 139 8.27 -8.36 -6.47
C PRO A 139 8.49 -6.95 -5.91
N VAL A 140 8.89 -6.85 -4.65
CA VAL A 140 9.20 -5.58 -4.00
C VAL A 140 10.41 -4.94 -4.67
N ALA A 141 11.50 -5.69 -4.86
CA ALA A 141 12.71 -5.20 -5.51
C ALA A 141 12.42 -4.72 -6.95
N VAL A 142 11.61 -5.47 -7.70
CA VAL A 142 11.20 -5.10 -9.07
C VAL A 142 10.43 -3.80 -9.06
N VAL A 143 9.41 -3.66 -8.21
CA VAL A 143 8.63 -2.42 -8.11
C VAL A 143 9.53 -1.23 -7.77
N TYR A 144 10.40 -1.38 -6.76
CA TYR A 144 11.32 -0.30 -6.40
C TYR A 144 12.32 0.04 -7.52
N SER A 145 12.82 -0.95 -8.27
CA SER A 145 13.75 -0.71 -9.39
C SER A 145 13.15 0.17 -10.48
N PHE A 146 11.87 0.00 -10.78
CA PHE A 146 11.19 0.82 -11.79
C PHE A 146 10.85 2.24 -11.31
N PHE A 147 10.68 2.43 -10.01
CA PHE A 147 10.14 3.69 -9.47
C PHE A 147 11.13 4.45 -8.59
N VAL A 148 12.38 3.97 -8.43
CA VAL A 148 13.38 4.59 -7.56
C VAL A 148 13.63 6.06 -7.89
N GLU A 149 13.67 6.41 -9.17
CA GLU A 149 13.89 7.79 -9.62
C GLU A 149 12.76 8.73 -9.15
N HIS A 150 11.52 8.27 -9.24
CA HIS A 150 10.35 9.02 -8.80
C HIS A 150 10.28 9.12 -7.26
N TYR A 151 10.69 8.08 -6.56
CA TYR A 151 10.76 8.03 -5.12
C TYR A 151 11.80 9.03 -4.57
N VAL A 152 13.00 9.04 -5.16
CA VAL A 152 14.07 9.98 -4.77
C VAL A 152 13.68 11.41 -5.09
N ALA A 153 13.09 11.68 -6.25
CA ALA A 153 12.59 13.00 -6.62
C ALA A 153 11.53 13.52 -5.63
N GLY A 154 10.63 12.62 -5.18
CA GLY A 154 9.61 12.96 -4.19
C GLY A 154 10.18 13.32 -2.81
N LEU A 155 11.21 12.61 -2.36
CA LEU A 155 11.87 12.90 -1.07
C LEU A 155 12.70 14.17 -1.11
N THR A 156 13.42 14.41 -2.21
CA THR A 156 14.29 15.61 -2.34
C THR A 156 13.50 16.88 -2.61
N GLY A 157 12.33 16.78 -3.25
CA GLY A 157 11.43 17.92 -3.47
C GLY A 157 10.84 18.50 -2.17
N SER A 158 10.68 17.67 -1.14
CA SER A 158 10.14 18.12 0.15
C SER A 158 11.19 18.77 1.08
N VAL A 159 12.48 18.71 0.74
CA VAL A 159 13.59 19.24 1.57
C VAL A 159 14.03 20.65 1.15
N LYS A 160 13.48 21.19 0.06
CA LYS A 160 13.79 22.55 -0.43
C LYS A 160 12.71 23.59 -0.08
N GLY A 161 12.04 23.41 1.06
CA GLY A 161 11.15 24.41 1.64
C GLY A 161 11.71 24.94 2.94
#